data_ebdd78e04f0a1e0cfda8fbdcff6411ad
#
_entry.id   ebdd78e04f0a1e0cfda8fbdcff6411ad
#
_cell.length_a   1.000
_cell.length_b   1.000
_cell.length_c   1.000
_cell.angle_alpha   90.00
_cell.angle_beta   90.00
_cell.angle_gamma   90.00
#
_symmetry.space_group_name_H-M   'P 1'
#
loop_
_entity.id
_entity.type
_entity.pdbx_description
1 polymer ?
#
loop_
_entity_poly.entity_id
_entity_poly.type
_entity_poly.pdbx_seq_one_letter_code
_entity_poly.pdbx_strand_id
1 'polypeptide(L)'
;MSAVVIGDPRDELVTPGSPGQFGQGGDATAHASMLGGIPVADLPHHELLLGQRSGAIGSVHSWELVTAVDGPGTRMTTFLAGCPLRCLYCHNPDTMNANRGLPVRADDLLARIKRYRSIFRATGGGITLSGGEVLQQPAFARRILRGAKKLGIHTAIDTSGFLGRNADDAMLADVDLVLLDVKAGDEATYQRVTGRRLQPTLDFGRRLDALGTETWIRFVLVPGLTDDAATVEKVADYAASLSCVSRVEVLPFHQMGRDKWAELGLDYQLDDTEPPSAELVESTRTIFRSRGLTTY
;
A
#
# COMPACT_ATOMS: atom_id res chain seq x y z
N MET A 1 -9.67 11.32 -12.75
CA MET A 1 -9.99 12.36 -11.73
C MET A 1 -8.68 12.74 -11.06
N SER A 2 -8.25 14.00 -11.18
CA SER A 2 -6.99 14.47 -10.61
C SER A 2 -7.11 14.46 -9.08
N ALA A 3 -6.19 13.79 -8.40
CA ALA A 3 -6.08 13.85 -6.95
C ALA A 3 -5.73 15.29 -6.53
N VAL A 4 -6.51 15.87 -5.62
CA VAL A 4 -6.20 17.19 -5.03
C VAL A 4 -5.30 16.93 -3.83
N VAL A 5 -4.03 17.31 -3.97
CA VAL A 5 -3.07 17.32 -2.86
C VAL A 5 -3.30 18.58 -2.05
N ILE A 6 -3.73 18.46 -0.81
CA ILE A 6 -3.88 19.58 0.11
C ILE A 6 -2.66 19.61 1.04
N GLY A 7 -1.70 20.51 0.75
CA GLY A 7 -0.57 20.80 1.63
C GLY A 7 -0.97 21.66 2.82
N ASP A 8 -0.19 21.64 3.92
CA ASP A 8 -0.29 22.61 5.02
C ASP A 8 0.02 24.00 4.44
N PRO A 9 -0.81 25.03 4.65
CA PRO A 9 -0.57 26.38 4.13
C PRO A 9 0.74 27.02 4.61
N ARG A 10 1.48 26.37 5.51
CA ARG A 10 2.80 26.78 5.99
C ARG A 10 3.96 25.99 5.38
N ASP A 11 3.65 24.96 4.60
CA ASP A 11 4.63 24.24 3.81
C ASP A 11 4.65 24.90 2.41
N GLU A 12 5.72 25.59 2.05
CA GLU A 12 5.96 26.03 0.67
C GLU A 12 5.80 24.81 -0.25
N LEU A 13 5.13 24.98 -1.37
CA LEU A 13 4.89 23.96 -2.40
C LEU A 13 6.20 23.23 -2.72
N VAL A 14 6.47 22.12 -2.04
CA VAL A 14 7.55 21.22 -2.40
C VAL A 14 6.97 20.29 -3.46
N THR A 15 7.25 20.61 -4.71
CA THR A 15 7.11 19.65 -5.81
C THR A 15 7.86 18.37 -5.44
N PRO A 16 7.36 17.17 -5.76
CA PRO A 16 8.14 15.94 -5.61
C PRO A 16 9.43 16.10 -6.42
N GLY A 17 10.53 16.38 -5.70
CA GLY A 17 11.84 16.50 -6.32
C GLY A 17 12.24 15.16 -6.92
N SER A 18 12.59 15.17 -8.20
CA SER A 18 13.33 14.11 -8.85
C SER A 18 14.51 13.69 -7.94
N PRO A 19 14.89 12.40 -7.88
CA PRO A 19 16.05 11.96 -7.10
C PRO A 19 17.31 12.61 -7.70
N GLY A 20 17.73 13.74 -7.09
CA GLY A 20 18.88 14.52 -7.49
C GLY A 20 20.15 13.91 -6.94
N GLN A 21 21.07 13.65 -7.84
CA GLN A 21 22.52 13.62 -7.77
C GLN A 21 23.17 13.68 -6.37
N PHE A 22 23.84 12.59 -6.00
CA PHE A 22 24.82 12.58 -4.92
C PHE A 22 26.03 13.41 -5.32
N GLY A 23 26.11 14.66 -4.83
CA GLY A 23 27.28 15.50 -4.91
C GLY A 23 28.23 15.18 -3.76
N GLN A 24 29.52 14.98 -4.08
CA GLN A 24 30.62 14.84 -3.12
C GLN A 24 31.03 16.22 -2.59
N GLY A 25 31.17 16.32 -1.26
CA GLY A 25 32.13 17.18 -0.56
C GLY A 25 31.66 18.59 -0.20
N GLY A 26 31.54 18.88 1.09
CA GLY A 26 31.60 20.23 1.63
C GLY A 26 30.83 20.44 2.94
N ASP A 27 31.56 20.60 4.01
CA ASP A 27 31.25 21.23 5.31
C ASP A 27 30.03 20.79 6.12
N ALA A 28 30.35 20.34 7.35
CA ALA A 28 29.42 19.80 8.33
C ALA A 28 28.64 20.88 9.07
N THR A 29 27.52 21.28 8.50
CA THR A 29 26.35 21.67 9.30
C THR A 29 25.28 20.63 9.00
N ALA A 30 24.98 19.78 9.99
CA ALA A 30 24.03 18.67 9.86
C ALA A 30 22.62 19.21 9.57
N HIS A 31 22.30 19.43 8.31
CA HIS A 31 20.91 19.49 7.87
C HIS A 31 20.36 18.06 7.99
N ALA A 32 19.61 17.79 9.06
CA ALA A 32 18.89 16.54 9.21
C ALA A 32 18.13 16.27 7.90
N SER A 33 18.40 15.14 7.25
CA SER A 33 17.66 14.72 6.07
C SER A 33 16.18 14.59 6.44
N MET A 34 15.27 15.06 5.58
CA MET A 34 13.83 15.09 5.84
C MET A 34 13.08 14.30 4.76
N LEU A 35 12.08 13.55 5.16
CA LEU A 35 11.15 12.86 4.28
C LEU A 35 9.80 13.58 4.33
N GLY A 36 9.56 14.55 3.45
CA GLY A 36 8.31 15.32 3.42
C GLY A 36 7.97 15.93 4.79
N GLY A 37 8.96 16.54 5.47
CA GLY A 37 8.79 17.15 6.79
C GLY A 37 8.84 16.18 7.97
N ILE A 38 9.21 14.91 7.75
CA ILE A 38 9.50 13.92 8.81
C ILE A 38 11.02 13.73 8.90
N PRO A 39 11.64 13.84 10.09
CA PRO A 39 13.07 13.62 10.25
C PRO A 39 13.49 12.20 9.85
N VAL A 40 14.57 12.10 9.07
CA VAL A 40 15.23 10.82 8.79
C VAL A 40 16.19 10.51 9.94
N ALA A 41 16.10 9.28 10.47
CA ALA A 41 16.96 8.89 11.58
C ALA A 41 18.41 8.69 11.11
N ASP A 42 19.30 9.47 11.65
CA ASP A 42 20.77 9.28 11.48
C ASP A 42 21.29 8.52 12.68
N LEU A 43 21.52 7.21 12.50
CA LEU A 43 21.93 6.30 13.56
C LEU A 43 22.98 5.30 13.04
N PRO A 44 23.87 4.82 13.90
CA PRO A 44 24.75 3.72 13.57
C PRO A 44 23.96 2.48 13.11
N HIS A 45 24.55 1.72 12.18
CA HIS A 45 23.87 0.57 11.55
C HIS A 45 23.26 -0.43 12.55
N HIS A 46 23.98 -0.74 13.64
CA HIS A 46 23.49 -1.66 14.67
C HIS A 46 22.24 -1.12 15.40
N GLU A 47 22.17 0.19 15.64
CA GLU A 47 20.99 0.83 16.26
C GLU A 47 19.80 0.85 15.31
N LEU A 48 20.05 1.07 14.00
CA LEU A 48 19.01 0.95 12.97
C LEU A 48 18.38 -0.46 12.97
N LEU A 49 19.21 -1.51 13.01
CA LEU A 49 18.73 -2.89 13.03
C LEU A 49 17.92 -3.20 14.31
N LEU A 50 18.37 -2.73 15.48
CA LEU A 50 17.62 -2.88 16.73
C LEU A 50 16.31 -2.10 16.69
N GLY A 51 16.32 -0.87 16.16
CA GLY A 51 15.14 -0.05 15.96
C GLY A 51 14.12 -0.69 15.01
N GLN A 52 14.57 -1.30 13.91
CA GLN A 52 13.72 -2.03 12.98
C GLN A 52 13.10 -3.28 13.62
N ARG A 53 13.87 -4.06 14.34
CA ARG A 53 13.37 -5.26 15.06
C ARG A 53 12.32 -4.92 16.11
N SER A 54 12.50 -3.82 16.83
CA SER A 54 11.56 -3.36 17.86
C SER A 54 10.36 -2.58 17.29
N GLY A 55 10.39 -2.22 15.99
CA GLY A 55 9.42 -1.34 15.35
C GLY A 55 9.55 0.14 15.74
N ALA A 56 10.63 0.53 16.41
CA ALA A 56 10.92 1.93 16.70
C ALA A 56 11.34 2.71 15.44
N ILE A 57 11.88 2.00 14.45
CA ILE A 57 12.30 2.56 13.16
C ILE A 57 11.70 1.71 12.05
N GLY A 58 11.18 2.38 11.01
CA GLY A 58 10.74 1.76 9.76
C GLY A 58 11.54 2.26 8.58
N SER A 59 11.62 1.45 7.53
CA SER A 59 12.11 1.85 6.22
C SER A 59 10.93 2.42 5.44
N VAL A 60 10.82 3.74 5.34
CA VAL A 60 9.74 4.47 4.69
C VAL A 60 10.22 5.01 3.36
N HIS A 61 9.48 4.71 2.28
CA HIS A 61 9.78 5.22 0.94
C HIS A 61 9.27 6.66 0.78
N SER A 62 8.00 6.87 1.05
CA SER A 62 7.33 8.17 0.91
C SER A 62 6.03 8.20 1.71
N TRP A 63 5.39 9.35 1.75
CA TRP A 63 4.02 9.50 2.22
C TRP A 63 3.33 10.60 1.44
N GLU A 64 2.01 10.52 1.36
CA GLU A 64 1.18 11.50 0.71
C GLU A 64 -0.16 11.69 1.44
N LEU A 65 -0.80 12.83 1.22
CA LEU A 65 -2.15 13.10 1.70
C LEU A 65 -3.10 13.04 0.51
N VAL A 66 -3.95 12.02 0.46
CA VAL A 66 -4.84 11.75 -0.67
C VAL A 66 -6.28 11.63 -0.22
N THR A 67 -7.23 11.81 -1.12
CA THR A 67 -8.66 11.70 -0.83
C THR A 67 -9.29 10.62 -1.68
N ALA A 68 -9.96 9.67 -1.01
CA ALA A 68 -10.76 8.59 -1.61
C ALA A 68 -10.01 7.65 -2.58
N VAL A 69 -8.70 7.46 -2.37
CA VAL A 69 -7.87 6.54 -3.17
C VAL A 69 -7.52 5.28 -2.38
N ASP A 70 -6.93 5.44 -1.19
CA ASP A 70 -6.45 4.32 -0.37
C ASP A 70 -7.34 4.10 0.86
N GLY A 71 -8.65 4.04 0.64
CA GLY A 71 -9.67 3.91 1.66
C GLY A 71 -10.56 5.16 1.78
N PRO A 72 -11.46 5.23 2.79
CA PRO A 72 -12.45 6.28 2.92
C PRO A 72 -11.85 7.62 3.35
N GLY A 73 -12.45 8.71 2.87
CA GLY A 73 -12.12 10.09 3.26
C GLY A 73 -10.73 10.54 2.83
N THR A 74 -10.21 11.59 3.47
CA THR A 74 -8.82 12.04 3.27
C THR A 74 -7.88 11.22 4.14
N ARG A 75 -6.81 10.66 3.54
CA ARG A 75 -5.90 9.75 4.21
C ARG A 75 -4.45 10.18 4.07
N MET A 76 -3.69 9.98 5.13
CA MET A 76 -2.23 9.99 5.02
C MET A 76 -1.79 8.56 4.70
N THR A 77 -1.45 8.33 3.43
CA THR A 77 -0.89 7.05 2.98
C THR A 77 0.62 7.09 3.14
N THR A 78 1.15 6.13 3.88
CA THR A 78 2.59 5.96 4.09
C THR A 78 3.05 4.70 3.37
N PHE A 79 3.97 4.87 2.42
CA PHE A 79 4.53 3.79 1.61
C PHE A 79 5.79 3.25 2.25
N LEU A 80 5.75 2.00 2.70
CA LEU A 80 6.90 1.31 3.28
C LEU A 80 7.74 0.66 2.18
N ALA A 81 9.05 0.56 2.39
CA ALA A 81 9.95 -0.14 1.48
C ALA A 81 10.07 -1.62 1.85
N GLY A 82 10.28 -2.45 0.84
CA GLY A 82 10.37 -3.90 0.92
C GLY A 82 9.09 -4.61 0.46
N CYS A 83 9.20 -5.48 -0.54
CA CYS A 83 8.11 -6.31 -1.03
C CYS A 83 8.65 -7.67 -1.49
N PRO A 84 8.05 -8.79 -1.06
CA PRO A 84 8.45 -10.11 -1.53
C PRO A 84 7.89 -10.46 -2.92
N LEU A 85 6.87 -9.71 -3.40
CA LEU A 85 6.26 -9.93 -4.70
C LEU A 85 7.06 -9.22 -5.82
N ARG A 86 6.86 -9.67 -7.05
CA ARG A 86 7.40 -9.07 -8.27
C ARG A 86 6.30 -8.89 -9.30
N CYS A 87 5.27 -8.13 -8.88
CA CYS A 87 4.09 -7.92 -9.74
C CYS A 87 4.48 -7.25 -11.04
N LEU A 88 4.08 -7.82 -12.17
CA LEU A 88 4.41 -7.33 -13.51
C LEU A 88 3.91 -5.92 -13.77
N TYR A 89 2.79 -5.52 -13.13
CA TYR A 89 2.17 -4.20 -13.23
C TYR A 89 2.46 -3.28 -12.03
N CYS A 90 3.55 -3.51 -11.30
CA CYS A 90 3.83 -2.71 -10.10
C CYS A 90 4.04 -1.24 -10.46
N HIS A 91 3.25 -0.35 -9.85
CA HIS A 91 3.40 1.10 -10.01
C HIS A 91 4.57 1.68 -9.21
N ASN A 92 5.01 0.96 -8.17
CA ASN A 92 6.07 1.39 -7.28
C ASN A 92 7.19 0.34 -7.18
N PRO A 93 7.84 -0.04 -8.31
CA PRO A 93 8.92 -1.03 -8.29
C PRO A 93 10.13 -0.57 -7.45
N ASP A 94 10.26 0.73 -7.24
CA ASP A 94 11.23 1.37 -6.36
C ASP A 94 11.03 1.00 -4.87
N THR A 95 9.83 0.61 -4.48
CA THR A 95 9.55 0.11 -3.11
C THR A 95 9.89 -1.37 -2.91
N MET A 96 10.18 -2.14 -3.96
CA MET A 96 10.46 -3.59 -3.85
C MET A 96 11.68 -3.90 -2.97
N ASN A 97 12.70 -3.02 -3.00
CA ASN A 97 13.92 -3.20 -2.21
C ASN A 97 13.79 -2.44 -0.88
N ALA A 98 13.88 -3.16 0.24
CA ALA A 98 13.80 -2.59 1.58
C ALA A 98 14.89 -1.52 1.87
N ASN A 99 16.03 -1.60 1.17
CA ASN A 99 17.14 -0.65 1.35
C ASN A 99 16.93 0.69 0.61
N ARG A 100 15.84 0.83 -0.15
CA ARG A 100 15.50 2.09 -0.84
C ARG A 100 14.64 3.03 0.00
N GLY A 101 14.14 2.57 1.13
CA GLY A 101 13.44 3.43 2.08
C GLY A 101 14.41 4.16 3.00
N LEU A 102 13.94 5.26 3.56
CA LEU A 102 14.66 6.04 4.56
C LEU A 102 14.28 5.58 5.97
N PRO A 103 15.22 5.54 6.91
CA PRO A 103 14.93 5.18 8.28
C PRO A 103 14.14 6.29 8.98
N VAL A 104 12.91 6.00 9.37
CA VAL A 104 12.00 6.94 10.04
C VAL A 104 11.65 6.40 11.42
N ARG A 105 11.71 7.26 12.46
CA ARG A 105 11.25 6.90 13.79
C ARG A 105 9.72 6.85 13.82
N ALA A 106 9.18 5.84 14.46
CA ALA A 106 7.72 5.69 14.59
C ALA A 106 7.08 6.90 15.28
N ASP A 107 7.75 7.47 16.27
CA ASP A 107 7.24 8.61 17.02
C ASP A 107 7.19 9.90 16.17
N ASP A 108 8.14 10.10 15.24
CA ASP A 108 8.16 11.24 14.31
C ASP A 108 7.05 11.09 13.27
N LEU A 109 6.82 9.88 12.74
CA LEU A 109 5.70 9.62 11.84
C LEU A 109 4.35 9.82 12.55
N LEU A 110 4.21 9.35 13.79
CA LEU A 110 3.00 9.57 14.60
C LEU A 110 2.77 11.06 14.92
N ALA A 111 3.85 11.82 15.16
CA ALA A 111 3.76 13.27 15.34
C ALA A 111 3.25 13.95 14.05
N ARG A 112 3.70 13.50 12.87
CA ARG A 112 3.20 13.99 11.58
C ARG A 112 1.73 13.62 11.37
N ILE A 113 1.35 12.36 11.58
CA ILE A 113 -0.04 11.89 11.50
C ILE A 113 -0.98 12.71 12.39
N LYS A 114 -0.58 13.00 13.62
CA LYS A 114 -1.36 13.78 14.59
C LYS A 114 -1.73 15.17 14.06
N ARG A 115 -0.90 15.80 13.24
CA ARG A 115 -1.17 17.15 12.65
C ARG A 115 -2.39 17.15 11.75
N TYR A 116 -2.74 16.02 11.12
CA TYR A 116 -3.89 15.90 10.21
C TYR A 116 -5.16 15.36 10.87
N ARG A 117 -5.15 15.13 12.20
CA ARG A 117 -6.28 14.53 12.93
C ARG A 117 -7.61 15.25 12.71
N SER A 118 -7.60 16.60 12.62
CA SER A 118 -8.81 17.39 12.37
C SER A 118 -9.38 17.14 10.97
N ILE A 119 -8.51 17.04 9.95
CA ILE A 119 -8.88 16.74 8.57
C ILE A 119 -9.47 15.32 8.50
N PHE A 120 -8.81 14.34 9.12
CA PHE A 120 -9.31 12.96 9.15
C PHE A 120 -10.71 12.88 9.77
N ARG A 121 -10.92 13.57 10.88
CA ARG A 121 -12.24 13.60 11.53
C ARG A 121 -13.30 14.25 10.66
N ALA A 122 -12.97 15.36 9.99
CA ALA A 122 -13.91 16.11 9.14
C ALA A 122 -14.33 15.33 7.88
N THR A 123 -13.45 14.46 7.38
CA THR A 123 -13.67 13.72 6.11
C THR A 123 -14.02 12.25 6.30
N GLY A 124 -14.06 11.74 7.54
CA GLY A 124 -14.17 10.30 7.81
C GLY A 124 -12.93 9.52 7.36
N GLY A 125 -11.79 10.19 7.25
CA GLY A 125 -10.52 9.62 6.80
C GLY A 125 -9.63 9.11 7.93
N GLY A 126 -8.33 8.94 7.62
CA GLY A 126 -7.38 8.41 8.59
C GLY A 126 -5.99 8.16 8.01
N ILE A 127 -5.37 7.07 8.42
CA ILE A 127 -4.10 6.63 7.85
C ILE A 127 -4.25 5.34 7.04
N THR A 128 -3.41 5.18 6.04
CA THR A 128 -3.19 3.90 5.36
C THR A 128 -1.70 3.60 5.36
N LEU A 129 -1.33 2.41 5.80
CA LEU A 129 0.02 1.89 5.59
C LEU A 129 -0.01 1.01 4.34
N SER A 130 0.81 1.34 3.37
CA SER A 130 0.92 0.71 2.04
C SER A 130 2.40 0.63 1.64
N GLY A 131 2.70 0.62 0.35
CA GLY A 131 4.05 0.72 -0.20
C GLY A 131 4.46 -0.49 -0.99
N GLY A 132 5.56 -1.15 -0.62
CA GLY A 132 5.93 -2.45 -1.14
C GLY A 132 4.98 -3.52 -0.58
N GLU A 133 5.21 -3.94 0.65
CA GLU A 133 4.31 -4.82 1.41
C GLU A 133 4.39 -4.43 2.89
N VAL A 134 3.29 -3.95 3.44
CA VAL A 134 3.25 -3.44 4.83
C VAL A 134 3.65 -4.50 5.85
N LEU A 135 3.28 -5.76 5.60
CA LEU A 135 3.58 -6.89 6.48
C LEU A 135 5.03 -7.40 6.37
N GLN A 136 5.85 -6.76 5.54
CA GLN A 136 7.30 -6.93 5.55
C GLN A 136 7.95 -6.26 6.79
N GLN A 137 7.29 -5.24 7.34
CA GLN A 137 7.74 -4.49 8.52
C GLN A 137 6.68 -4.54 9.66
N PRO A 138 6.29 -5.74 10.15
CA PRO A 138 5.12 -5.89 11.02
C PRO A 138 5.28 -5.19 12.38
N ALA A 139 6.49 -5.13 12.94
CA ALA A 139 6.75 -4.46 14.21
C ALA A 139 6.54 -2.94 14.11
N PHE A 140 7.02 -2.32 13.02
CA PHE A 140 6.82 -0.89 12.75
C PHE A 140 5.35 -0.59 12.46
N ALA A 141 4.72 -1.35 11.56
CA ALA A 141 3.31 -1.19 11.21
C ALA A 141 2.41 -1.28 12.46
N ARG A 142 2.62 -2.27 13.32
CA ARG A 142 1.90 -2.40 14.61
C ARG A 142 2.04 -1.15 15.47
N ARG A 143 3.25 -0.61 15.59
CA ARG A 143 3.50 0.58 16.43
C ARG A 143 2.75 1.80 15.90
N ILE A 144 2.74 2.01 14.58
CA ILE A 144 2.01 3.11 13.94
C ILE A 144 0.50 2.93 14.09
N LEU A 145 -0.05 1.75 13.77
CA LEU A 145 -1.48 1.46 13.89
C LEU A 145 -1.98 1.68 15.32
N ARG A 146 -1.31 1.11 16.30
CA ARG A 146 -1.64 1.31 17.71
C ARG A 146 -1.55 2.77 18.14
N GLY A 147 -0.53 3.49 17.68
CA GLY A 147 -0.38 4.92 17.97
C GLY A 147 -1.51 5.75 17.36
N ALA A 148 -1.91 5.48 16.13
CA ALA A 148 -3.03 6.12 15.45
C ALA A 148 -4.38 5.83 16.15
N LYS A 149 -4.63 4.57 16.53
CA LYS A 149 -5.83 4.18 17.32
C LYS A 149 -5.92 4.94 18.63
N LYS A 150 -4.81 5.09 19.36
CA LYS A 150 -4.78 5.90 20.61
C LYS A 150 -5.11 7.36 20.38
N LEU A 151 -4.87 7.89 19.16
CA LEU A 151 -5.25 9.24 18.76
C LEU A 151 -6.71 9.31 18.26
N GLY A 152 -7.45 8.20 18.23
CA GLY A 152 -8.80 8.11 17.67
C GLY A 152 -8.83 8.35 16.15
N ILE A 153 -7.80 7.90 15.44
CA ILE A 153 -7.67 8.00 14.00
C ILE A 153 -7.97 6.64 13.39
N HIS A 154 -8.81 6.62 12.34
CA HIS A 154 -9.12 5.42 11.56
C HIS A 154 -7.87 4.89 10.85
N THR A 155 -7.68 3.58 10.92
CA THR A 155 -6.49 2.89 10.44
C THR A 155 -6.81 1.92 9.31
N ALA A 156 -6.01 1.93 8.27
CA ALA A 156 -6.08 0.95 7.20
C ALA A 156 -4.68 0.39 6.88
N ILE A 157 -4.66 -0.83 6.39
CA ILE A 157 -3.50 -1.41 5.72
C ILE A 157 -3.87 -1.80 4.30
N ASP A 158 -2.95 -1.56 3.36
CA ASP A 158 -3.02 -2.00 1.98
C ASP A 158 -1.96 -3.08 1.78
N THR A 159 -2.38 -4.30 1.48
CA THR A 159 -1.52 -5.48 1.49
C THR A 159 -1.94 -6.53 0.47
N SER A 160 -0.98 -7.24 -0.06
CA SER A 160 -1.23 -8.46 -0.84
C SER A 160 -1.72 -9.64 0.01
N GLY A 161 -1.63 -9.54 1.33
CA GLY A 161 -1.91 -10.65 2.24
C GLY A 161 -0.89 -11.79 2.22
N PHE A 162 0.09 -11.77 1.30
CA PHE A 162 1.08 -12.85 1.17
C PHE A 162 1.88 -13.10 2.45
N LEU A 163 2.18 -12.04 3.20
CA LEU A 163 2.82 -12.10 4.51
C LEU A 163 1.82 -12.04 5.67
N GLY A 164 0.57 -12.39 5.49
CA GLY A 164 -0.51 -12.33 6.48
C GLY A 164 -0.18 -12.99 7.82
N ARG A 165 0.66 -14.04 7.81
CA ARG A 165 1.18 -14.70 9.02
C ARG A 165 2.01 -13.77 9.93
N ASN A 166 2.56 -12.67 9.41
CA ASN A 166 3.36 -11.71 10.17
C ASN A 166 2.48 -10.73 10.97
N ALA A 167 1.20 -10.59 10.64
CA ALA A 167 0.24 -9.84 11.42
C ALA A 167 -0.34 -10.76 12.51
N ASP A 168 -0.11 -10.48 13.78
CA ASP A 168 -0.83 -11.16 14.86
C ASP A 168 -2.19 -10.51 15.13
N ASP A 169 -3.05 -11.17 15.92
CA ASP A 169 -4.40 -10.69 16.21
C ASP A 169 -4.37 -9.36 16.98
N ALA A 170 -3.35 -9.11 17.80
CA ALA A 170 -3.18 -7.85 18.49
C ALA A 170 -2.86 -6.68 17.55
N MET A 171 -2.19 -6.93 16.42
CA MET A 171 -1.99 -5.93 15.37
C MET A 171 -3.29 -5.71 14.58
N LEU A 172 -3.98 -6.81 14.23
CA LEU A 172 -5.24 -6.73 13.45
C LEU A 172 -6.36 -6.07 14.24
N ALA A 173 -6.37 -6.17 15.58
CA ALA A 173 -7.30 -5.42 16.43
C ALA A 173 -7.11 -3.90 16.39
N ASP A 174 -5.95 -3.42 15.95
CA ASP A 174 -5.65 -2.00 15.73
C ASP A 174 -5.91 -1.56 14.26
N VAL A 175 -6.53 -2.42 13.40
CA VAL A 175 -6.86 -2.14 11.99
C VAL A 175 -8.38 -2.04 11.84
N ASP A 176 -8.85 -0.92 11.29
CA ASP A 176 -10.29 -0.72 11.00
C ASP A 176 -10.66 -1.24 9.59
N LEU A 177 -9.72 -1.19 8.64
CA LEU A 177 -9.95 -1.59 7.26
C LEU A 177 -8.71 -2.26 6.66
N VAL A 178 -8.92 -3.36 5.97
CA VAL A 178 -7.89 -3.97 5.13
C VAL A 178 -8.25 -3.80 3.65
N LEU A 179 -7.36 -3.17 2.88
CA LEU A 179 -7.39 -3.20 1.42
C LEU A 179 -6.59 -4.44 1.01
N LEU A 180 -7.28 -5.50 0.63
CA LEU A 180 -6.66 -6.78 0.30
C LEU A 180 -6.56 -6.95 -1.22
N ASP A 181 -5.33 -6.91 -1.72
CA ASP A 181 -5.03 -7.14 -3.13
C ASP A 181 -5.11 -8.63 -3.48
N VAL A 182 -6.19 -9.09 -4.10
CA VAL A 182 -6.29 -10.43 -4.68
C VAL A 182 -5.93 -10.34 -6.16
N LYS A 183 -4.68 -10.65 -6.49
CA LYS A 183 -4.08 -10.31 -7.80
C LYS A 183 -4.44 -11.28 -8.93
N ALA A 184 -4.99 -12.45 -8.61
CA ALA A 184 -5.59 -13.43 -9.54
C ALA A 184 -6.41 -14.45 -8.77
N GLY A 185 -7.29 -15.17 -9.47
CA GLY A 185 -8.17 -16.19 -8.88
C GLY A 185 -7.64 -17.61 -8.93
N ASP A 186 -6.52 -17.85 -9.61
CA ASP A 186 -5.89 -19.15 -9.71
C ASP A 186 -4.37 -19.05 -9.51
N GLU A 187 -3.78 -20.19 -9.12
CA GLU A 187 -2.36 -20.29 -8.77
C GLU A 187 -1.44 -19.95 -9.95
N ALA A 188 -1.77 -20.40 -11.16
CA ALA A 188 -0.91 -20.21 -12.33
C ALA A 188 -0.82 -18.73 -12.73
N THR A 189 -1.97 -18.05 -12.81
CA THR A 189 -2.05 -16.62 -13.09
C THR A 189 -1.42 -15.81 -11.96
N TYR A 190 -1.70 -16.15 -10.71
CA TYR A 190 -1.12 -15.45 -9.57
C TYR A 190 0.41 -15.56 -9.54
N GLN A 191 0.96 -16.76 -9.81
CA GLN A 191 2.41 -16.97 -9.88
C GLN A 191 3.03 -16.21 -11.05
N ARG A 192 2.37 -16.20 -12.22
CA ARG A 192 2.81 -15.39 -13.38
C ARG A 192 2.84 -13.90 -13.04
N VAL A 193 1.80 -13.40 -12.40
CA VAL A 193 1.67 -11.97 -12.04
C VAL A 193 2.68 -11.56 -10.98
N THR A 194 2.86 -12.37 -9.92
CA THR A 194 3.53 -11.94 -8.69
C THR A 194 4.86 -12.63 -8.41
N GLY A 195 5.12 -13.76 -9.07
CA GLY A 195 6.24 -14.67 -8.76
C GLY A 195 6.05 -15.43 -7.44
N ARG A 196 4.83 -15.47 -6.88
CA ARG A 196 4.52 -16.07 -5.57
C ARG A 196 3.27 -16.95 -5.63
N ARG A 197 3.05 -17.73 -4.56
CA ARG A 197 1.87 -18.59 -4.42
C ARG A 197 0.66 -17.77 -3.96
N LEU A 198 -0.52 -18.15 -4.45
CA LEU A 198 -1.81 -17.51 -4.11
C LEU A 198 -2.29 -17.84 -2.69
N GLN A 199 -2.09 -19.09 -2.26
CA GLN A 199 -2.69 -19.63 -1.04
C GLN A 199 -2.50 -18.74 0.22
N PRO A 200 -1.31 -18.14 0.49
CA PRO A 200 -1.14 -17.26 1.66
C PRO A 200 -2.08 -16.06 1.67
N THR A 201 -2.37 -15.46 0.50
CA THR A 201 -3.32 -14.35 0.35
C THR A 201 -4.74 -14.79 0.71
N LEU A 202 -5.17 -15.97 0.20
CA LEU A 202 -6.49 -16.52 0.49
C LEU A 202 -6.65 -16.89 1.98
N ASP A 203 -5.62 -17.46 2.59
CA ASP A 203 -5.64 -17.80 4.01
C ASP A 203 -5.73 -16.55 4.88
N PHE A 204 -5.05 -15.47 4.49
CA PHE A 204 -5.13 -14.21 5.21
C PHE A 204 -6.53 -13.61 5.14
N GLY A 205 -7.19 -13.57 3.98
CA GLY A 205 -8.56 -13.07 3.87
C GLY A 205 -9.55 -13.90 4.69
N ARG A 206 -9.44 -15.25 4.72
CA ARG A 206 -10.26 -16.09 5.60
C ARG A 206 -10.04 -15.78 7.08
N ARG A 207 -8.80 -15.46 7.47
CA ARG A 207 -8.51 -15.04 8.84
C ARG A 207 -9.12 -13.67 9.17
N LEU A 208 -9.10 -12.71 8.23
CA LEU A 208 -9.77 -11.42 8.41
C LEU A 208 -11.29 -11.62 8.57
N ASP A 209 -11.88 -12.52 7.80
CA ASP A 209 -13.29 -12.89 7.92
C ASP A 209 -13.63 -13.48 9.28
N ALA A 210 -12.81 -14.42 9.77
CA ALA A 210 -12.98 -15.00 11.10
C ALA A 210 -12.84 -13.97 12.24
N LEU A 211 -12.08 -12.90 12.04
CA LEU A 211 -11.92 -11.79 12.99
C LEU A 211 -12.97 -10.69 12.83
N GLY A 212 -13.79 -10.73 11.76
CA GLY A 212 -14.76 -9.69 11.44
C GLY A 212 -14.12 -8.36 11.05
N THR A 213 -12.89 -8.37 10.53
CA THR A 213 -12.18 -7.15 10.11
C THR A 213 -12.70 -6.68 8.77
N GLU A 214 -13.25 -5.47 8.70
CA GLU A 214 -13.73 -4.91 7.42
C GLU A 214 -12.65 -4.99 6.34
N THR A 215 -13.03 -5.52 5.18
CA THR A 215 -12.10 -5.77 4.08
C THR A 215 -12.68 -5.25 2.77
N TRP A 216 -11.88 -4.52 2.01
CA TRP A 216 -12.14 -4.22 0.61
C TRP A 216 -11.20 -5.07 -0.24
N ILE A 217 -11.77 -5.80 -1.20
CA ILE A 217 -10.96 -6.54 -2.18
C ILE A 217 -10.55 -5.58 -3.29
N ARG A 218 -9.27 -5.57 -3.62
CA ARG A 218 -8.70 -4.82 -4.76
C ARG A 218 -8.24 -5.80 -5.83
N PHE A 219 -8.69 -5.56 -7.06
CA PHE A 219 -8.36 -6.39 -8.21
C PHE A 219 -7.90 -5.52 -9.36
N VAL A 220 -6.65 -5.67 -9.78
CA VAL A 220 -6.10 -4.94 -10.94
C VAL A 220 -6.43 -5.71 -12.22
N LEU A 221 -7.20 -5.06 -13.10
CA LEU A 221 -7.61 -5.61 -14.38
C LEU A 221 -6.60 -5.24 -15.46
N VAL A 222 -5.83 -6.23 -15.92
CA VAL A 222 -4.78 -6.09 -16.93
C VAL A 222 -5.14 -6.93 -18.15
N PRO A 223 -5.39 -6.31 -19.33
CA PRO A 223 -5.69 -7.05 -20.55
C PRO A 223 -4.62 -8.08 -20.91
N GLY A 224 -5.03 -9.28 -21.24
CA GLY A 224 -4.16 -10.41 -21.59
C GLY A 224 -3.41 -11.04 -20.41
N LEU A 225 -3.66 -10.58 -19.17
CA LEU A 225 -2.97 -11.09 -17.98
C LEU A 225 -3.94 -11.52 -16.87
N THR A 226 -4.87 -10.66 -16.47
CA THR A 226 -5.81 -10.92 -15.37
C THR A 226 -7.28 -10.84 -15.79
N ASP A 227 -7.55 -10.57 -17.05
CA ASP A 227 -8.87 -10.32 -17.63
C ASP A 227 -9.63 -11.58 -18.07
N ASP A 228 -9.01 -12.77 -17.96
CA ASP A 228 -9.72 -14.02 -18.25
C ASP A 228 -10.93 -14.19 -17.31
N ALA A 229 -12.10 -14.39 -17.91
CA ALA A 229 -13.36 -14.45 -17.17
C ALA A 229 -13.36 -15.52 -16.06
N ALA A 230 -12.79 -16.71 -16.33
CA ALA A 230 -12.73 -17.79 -15.36
C ALA A 230 -11.83 -17.42 -14.16
N THR A 231 -10.76 -16.66 -14.38
CA THR A 231 -9.89 -16.13 -13.32
C THR A 231 -10.63 -15.08 -12.49
N VAL A 232 -11.33 -14.14 -13.15
CA VAL A 232 -12.15 -13.12 -12.46
C VAL A 232 -13.26 -13.76 -11.63
N GLU A 233 -13.96 -14.76 -12.18
CA GLU A 233 -15.00 -15.51 -11.47
C GLU A 233 -14.49 -16.14 -10.18
N LYS A 234 -13.31 -16.76 -10.19
CA LYS A 234 -12.70 -17.32 -8.97
C LYS A 234 -12.38 -16.26 -7.93
N VAL A 235 -11.94 -15.06 -8.33
CA VAL A 235 -11.75 -13.93 -7.40
C VAL A 235 -13.10 -13.50 -6.82
N ALA A 236 -14.15 -13.41 -7.65
CA ALA A 236 -15.49 -13.04 -7.23
C ALA A 236 -16.10 -14.06 -6.27
N ASP A 237 -15.96 -15.37 -6.58
CA ASP A 237 -16.43 -16.45 -5.71
C ASP A 237 -15.70 -16.44 -4.35
N TYR A 238 -14.39 -16.21 -4.37
CA TYR A 238 -13.61 -16.05 -3.14
C TYR A 238 -14.08 -14.84 -2.33
N ALA A 239 -14.20 -13.67 -2.95
CA ALA A 239 -14.66 -12.46 -2.27
C ALA A 239 -16.07 -12.63 -1.68
N ALA A 240 -16.99 -13.25 -2.41
CA ALA A 240 -18.34 -13.55 -1.95
C ALA A 240 -18.41 -14.58 -0.81
N SER A 241 -17.37 -15.41 -0.65
CA SER A 241 -17.29 -16.38 0.45
C SER A 241 -16.89 -15.73 1.80
N LEU A 242 -16.48 -14.46 1.78
CA LEU A 242 -16.04 -13.72 2.97
C LEU A 242 -17.11 -12.72 3.40
N SER A 243 -17.65 -12.88 4.61
CA SER A 243 -18.70 -12.00 5.15
C SER A 243 -18.19 -10.61 5.53
N CYS A 244 -16.87 -10.47 5.75
CA CYS A 244 -16.22 -9.21 6.09
C CYS A 244 -15.97 -8.29 4.88
N VAL A 245 -16.22 -8.75 3.66
CA VAL A 245 -16.01 -7.96 2.44
C VAL A 245 -17.17 -7.00 2.23
N SER A 246 -16.92 -5.71 2.43
CA SER A 246 -17.92 -4.65 2.22
C SER A 246 -17.83 -4.02 0.83
N ARG A 247 -16.73 -4.21 0.09
CA ARG A 247 -16.45 -3.55 -1.19
C ARG A 247 -15.47 -4.34 -2.05
N VAL A 248 -15.64 -4.25 -3.36
CA VAL A 248 -14.65 -4.69 -4.36
C VAL A 248 -14.29 -3.51 -5.26
N GLU A 249 -13.01 -3.25 -5.41
CA GLU A 249 -12.48 -2.23 -6.32
C GLU A 249 -11.82 -2.92 -7.52
N VAL A 250 -12.44 -2.75 -8.69
CA VAL A 250 -11.83 -3.16 -9.96
C VAL A 250 -11.00 -2.00 -10.46
N LEU A 251 -9.69 -2.13 -10.37
CA LEU A 251 -8.70 -1.10 -10.71
C LEU A 251 -8.21 -1.31 -12.14
N PRO A 252 -8.56 -0.41 -13.07
CA PRO A 252 -8.04 -0.50 -14.43
C PRO A 252 -6.51 -0.35 -14.45
N PHE A 253 -5.83 -1.24 -15.15
CA PHE A 253 -4.40 -1.12 -15.40
C PHE A 253 -4.07 0.19 -16.11
N HIS A 254 -2.94 0.78 -15.77
CA HIS A 254 -2.34 1.93 -16.46
C HIS A 254 -0.81 1.89 -16.33
N GLN A 255 -0.11 2.57 -17.20
CA GLN A 255 1.36 2.51 -17.31
C GLN A 255 2.10 3.57 -16.47
N MET A 256 1.49 4.15 -15.46
CA MET A 256 2.12 5.23 -14.65
C MET A 256 3.42 4.82 -13.94
N GLY A 257 3.66 3.52 -13.75
CA GLY A 257 4.91 3.01 -13.17
C GLY A 257 6.05 2.80 -14.17
N ARG A 258 5.81 2.90 -15.47
CA ARG A 258 6.75 2.55 -16.55
C ARG A 258 8.12 3.20 -16.41
N ASP A 259 8.15 4.50 -16.18
CA ASP A 259 9.40 5.26 -16.08
C ASP A 259 10.26 4.79 -14.90
N LYS A 260 9.63 4.43 -13.78
CA LYS A 260 10.31 3.89 -12.62
C LYS A 260 10.99 2.53 -12.91
N TRP A 261 10.37 1.67 -13.73
CA TRP A 261 11.00 0.42 -14.16
C TRP A 261 12.26 0.69 -14.97
N ALA A 262 12.20 1.63 -15.92
CA ALA A 262 13.33 2.03 -16.74
C ALA A 262 14.47 2.65 -15.88
N GLU A 263 14.14 3.55 -14.95
CA GLU A 263 15.10 4.14 -14.01
C GLU A 263 15.80 3.11 -13.12
N LEU A 264 15.14 2.00 -12.84
CA LEU A 264 15.68 0.89 -12.05
C LEU A 264 16.50 -0.10 -12.90
N GLY A 265 16.50 0.06 -14.23
CA GLY A 265 17.09 -0.89 -15.16
C GLY A 265 16.38 -2.25 -15.15
N LEU A 266 15.08 -2.27 -14.82
CA LEU A 266 14.25 -3.46 -14.79
C LEU A 266 13.47 -3.60 -16.10
N ASP A 267 13.31 -4.85 -16.55
CA ASP A 267 12.49 -5.16 -17.72
C ASP A 267 11.00 -5.00 -17.38
N TYR A 268 10.30 -4.11 -18.13
CA TYR A 268 8.87 -3.87 -17.97
C TYR A 268 8.08 -4.67 -19.02
N GLN A 269 7.65 -5.86 -18.62
CA GLN A 269 7.00 -6.83 -19.52
C GLN A 269 5.64 -6.37 -20.08
N LEU A 270 5.06 -5.28 -19.55
CA LEU A 270 3.75 -4.75 -19.95
C LEU A 270 3.86 -3.46 -20.77
N ASP A 271 5.01 -3.21 -21.40
CA ASP A 271 5.30 -1.99 -22.12
C ASP A 271 4.29 -1.72 -23.25
N ASP A 272 3.87 -2.77 -23.95
CA ASP A 272 2.90 -2.73 -25.05
C ASP A 272 1.44 -3.02 -24.60
N THR A 273 1.19 -3.13 -23.30
CA THR A 273 -0.15 -3.45 -22.79
C THR A 273 -0.98 -2.17 -22.64
N GLU A 274 -2.06 -2.07 -23.41
CA GLU A 274 -2.99 -0.95 -23.33
C GLU A 274 -3.87 -1.07 -22.06
N PRO A 275 -4.34 0.07 -21.50
CA PRO A 275 -5.36 0.04 -20.46
C PRO A 275 -6.64 -0.69 -20.91
N PRO A 276 -7.37 -1.33 -19.98
CA PRO A 276 -8.62 -2.00 -20.34
C PRO A 276 -9.68 -1.01 -20.83
N SER A 277 -10.50 -1.43 -21.80
CA SER A 277 -11.63 -0.61 -22.24
C SER A 277 -12.68 -0.45 -21.13
N ALA A 278 -13.51 0.58 -21.23
CA ALA A 278 -14.60 0.80 -20.29
C ALA A 278 -15.58 -0.39 -20.25
N GLU A 279 -15.82 -1.03 -21.42
CA GLU A 279 -16.68 -2.21 -21.55
C GLU A 279 -16.07 -3.41 -20.80
N LEU A 280 -14.75 -3.62 -20.89
CA LEU A 280 -14.06 -4.69 -20.18
C LEU A 280 -14.10 -4.47 -18.67
N VAL A 281 -13.90 -3.23 -18.22
CA VAL A 281 -14.03 -2.86 -16.80
C VAL A 281 -15.45 -3.14 -16.30
N GLU A 282 -16.47 -2.73 -17.04
CA GLU A 282 -17.85 -2.88 -16.63
C GLU A 282 -18.31 -4.36 -16.69
N SER A 283 -17.86 -5.13 -17.68
CA SER A 283 -18.12 -6.58 -17.71
C SER A 283 -17.49 -7.31 -16.53
N THR A 284 -16.26 -6.92 -16.16
CA THR A 284 -15.58 -7.45 -14.96
C THR A 284 -16.37 -7.09 -13.68
N ARG A 285 -16.79 -5.84 -13.52
CA ARG A 285 -17.62 -5.43 -12.39
C ARG A 285 -18.94 -6.22 -12.31
N THR A 286 -19.54 -6.53 -13.48
CA THR A 286 -20.78 -7.32 -13.55
C THR A 286 -20.57 -8.73 -13.00
N ILE A 287 -19.41 -9.36 -13.22
CA ILE A 287 -19.08 -10.66 -12.63
C ILE A 287 -19.11 -10.57 -11.10
N PHE A 288 -18.50 -9.58 -10.48
CA PHE A 288 -18.53 -9.39 -9.02
C PHE A 288 -19.95 -9.11 -8.51
N ARG A 289 -20.70 -8.22 -9.17
CA ARG A 289 -22.09 -7.89 -8.79
C ARG A 289 -23.03 -9.10 -8.87
N SER A 290 -22.80 -10.02 -9.83
CA SER A 290 -23.60 -11.24 -9.95
C SER A 290 -23.48 -12.18 -8.73
N ARG A 291 -22.46 -12.00 -7.90
CA ARG A 291 -22.25 -12.67 -6.61
C ARG A 291 -22.75 -11.85 -5.41
N GLY A 292 -23.48 -10.77 -5.63
CA GLY A 292 -24.01 -9.90 -4.57
C GLY A 292 -23.00 -8.89 -4.00
N LEU A 293 -21.83 -8.75 -4.62
CA LEU A 293 -20.76 -7.86 -4.14
C LEU A 293 -20.98 -6.41 -4.62
N THR A 294 -20.72 -5.44 -3.75
CA THR A 294 -20.71 -4.02 -4.11
C THR A 294 -19.40 -3.68 -4.80
N THR A 295 -19.45 -3.14 -6.03
CA THR A 295 -18.27 -2.86 -6.86
C THR A 295 -18.14 -1.39 -7.22
N TYR A 296 -16.90 -0.94 -7.38
CA TYR A 296 -16.55 0.41 -7.80
C TYR A 296 -15.50 0.38 -8.91
#